data_4e037ed05b2683a9fd3eb5fe9225a258
#
_entry.id   4e037ed05b2683a9fd3eb5fe9225a258
#
_cell.length_a   1.000
_cell.length_b   1.000
_cell.length_c   1.000
_cell.angle_alpha   90.00
_cell.angle_beta   90.00
_cell.angle_gamma   90.00
#
_symmetry.space_group_name_H-M   'P 1'
#
loop_
_entity.id
_entity.type
_entity.pdbx_description
1 polymer ?
#
loop_
_entity_poly.entity_id
_entity_poly.type
_entity_poly.pdbx_seq_one_letter_code
_entity_poly.pdbx_strand_id
1 'polypeptide(L)'
;VITALTLTDFRSYASATLPIAAGAVVLHGPNGAGKTNLLEALSLFTPGKGLRGASAPEMGRREPGEASGRAWAVAAVLNHDGDETKLGAGVQTAGAARRIVRIDGETAQPGRLLDYLRPVWATPEQDRLFSDARAERLKFFDRLVFAANPDHAASVSGYEKALRERLRLLTDGAEGRPADPLWLDALEIRLGEAGAAAALARAAALTTLQSAIDARGDRPFPQADLGLTGEAEILAASSADPDAIAASIRDGMARSRARDAAAGRSLFGPHRSDLTALHREKNRPAAEGSSGEQKALVLNLILAQIARLSGQVAAPILLLDEAPAHLDTARRAALFDEIEALGLQAFMTGTEADLFAPLQGRAQFVQVADGRFG
;
A
#
# COMPACT_ATOMS: atom_id res chain seq x y z
N VAL A 1 10.22 -13.71 10.09
CA VAL A 1 10.67 -12.36 10.54
C VAL A 1 11.87 -11.91 9.71
N ILE A 2 12.03 -10.60 9.49
CA ILE A 2 13.22 -10.02 8.88
C ILE A 2 14.33 -10.00 9.93
N THR A 3 15.51 -10.52 9.59
CA THR A 3 16.69 -10.56 10.48
C THR A 3 17.79 -9.58 10.04
N ALA A 4 17.77 -9.15 8.77
CA ALA A 4 18.67 -8.12 8.28
C ALA A 4 18.06 -7.35 7.10
N LEU A 5 18.39 -6.06 6.98
CA LEU A 5 18.05 -5.22 5.86
C LEU A 5 19.31 -4.54 5.33
N THR A 6 19.59 -4.68 4.04
CA THR A 6 20.73 -4.07 3.36
C THR A 6 20.26 -3.11 2.28
N LEU A 7 20.83 -1.93 2.25
CA LEU A 7 20.57 -0.85 1.30
C LEU A 7 21.86 -0.53 0.54
N THR A 8 21.79 -0.42 -0.77
CA THR A 8 22.92 -0.03 -1.63
C THR A 8 22.47 1.05 -2.60
N ASP A 9 23.12 2.22 -2.58
CA ASP A 9 22.80 3.41 -3.37
C ASP A 9 21.30 3.75 -3.40
N PHE A 10 20.62 3.56 -2.25
CA PHE A 10 19.18 3.78 -2.11
C PHE A 10 18.90 5.06 -1.33
N ARG A 11 18.25 6.04 -1.95
CA ARG A 11 17.90 7.35 -1.34
C ARG A 11 19.13 8.04 -0.73
N SER A 12 19.15 8.19 0.60
CA SER A 12 20.27 8.78 1.36
C SER A 12 21.38 7.78 1.70
N TYR A 13 21.15 6.48 1.47
CA TYR A 13 22.09 5.43 1.86
C TYR A 13 23.02 5.05 0.71
N ALA A 14 24.33 5.23 0.88
CA ALA A 14 25.31 4.71 -0.06
C ALA A 14 25.46 3.18 0.10
N SER A 15 25.73 2.74 1.32
CA SER A 15 25.73 1.33 1.72
C SER A 15 25.44 1.26 3.21
N ALA A 16 24.43 0.51 3.59
CA ALA A 16 24.06 0.34 4.99
C ALA A 16 23.44 -1.04 5.21
N THR A 17 23.79 -1.68 6.31
CA THR A 17 23.17 -2.96 6.73
C THR A 17 22.69 -2.80 8.16
N LEU A 18 21.42 -3.09 8.37
CA LEU A 18 20.76 -3.08 9.69
C LEU A 18 20.47 -4.51 10.10
N PRO A 19 21.17 -5.06 11.09
CA PRO A 19 20.78 -6.30 11.75
C PRO A 19 19.52 -6.03 12.60
N ILE A 20 18.56 -6.94 12.54
CA ILE A 20 17.27 -6.83 13.23
C ILE A 20 17.13 -7.98 14.21
N ALA A 21 17.11 -7.63 15.49
CA ALA A 21 17.12 -8.60 16.59
C ALA A 21 15.80 -8.64 17.38
N ALA A 22 14.86 -7.74 17.10
CA ALA A 22 13.61 -7.61 17.85
C ALA A 22 12.37 -7.54 16.94
N GLY A 23 11.21 -7.84 17.51
CA GLY A 23 9.93 -7.66 16.83
C GLY A 23 9.62 -6.19 16.58
N ALA A 24 9.81 -5.32 17.56
CA ALA A 24 9.65 -3.88 17.40
C ALA A 24 11.01 -3.19 17.16
N VAL A 25 11.11 -2.36 16.12
CA VAL A 25 12.29 -1.57 15.76
C VAL A 25 11.91 -0.09 15.73
N VAL A 26 12.57 0.71 16.54
CA VAL A 26 12.38 2.16 16.64
C VAL A 26 13.55 2.87 15.95
N LEU A 27 13.25 3.59 14.88
CA LEU A 27 14.21 4.41 14.14
C LEU A 27 14.04 5.86 14.58
N HIS A 28 15.03 6.40 15.29
CA HIS A 28 14.96 7.77 15.80
C HIS A 28 16.13 8.62 15.30
N GLY A 29 15.95 9.94 15.27
CA GLY A 29 16.96 10.88 14.80
C GLY A 29 16.33 12.11 14.12
N PRO A 30 17.15 13.08 13.69
CA PRO A 30 16.66 14.34 13.14
C PRO A 30 15.86 14.13 11.84
N ASN A 31 15.07 15.15 11.48
CA ASN A 31 14.37 15.16 10.20
C ASN A 31 15.38 15.13 9.04
N GLY A 32 15.07 14.38 7.99
CA GLY A 32 15.98 14.21 6.85
C GLY A 32 17.08 13.16 7.03
N ALA A 33 17.24 12.57 8.23
CA ALA A 33 18.31 11.58 8.50
C ALA A 33 18.20 10.28 7.67
N GLY A 34 17.02 9.99 7.10
CA GLY A 34 16.82 8.78 6.30
C GLY A 34 15.86 7.75 6.90
N LYS A 35 15.22 8.03 8.02
CA LYS A 35 14.28 7.11 8.70
C LYS A 35 13.17 6.60 7.78
N THR A 36 12.44 7.52 7.14
CA THR A 36 11.38 7.19 6.18
C THR A 36 11.93 6.45 4.96
N ASN A 37 13.18 6.70 4.54
CA ASN A 37 13.80 5.97 3.42
C ASN A 37 13.99 4.49 3.75
N LEU A 38 14.23 4.14 5.02
CA LEU A 38 14.31 2.76 5.46
C LEU A 38 12.93 2.09 5.42
N LEU A 39 11.88 2.77 5.88
CA LEU A 39 10.51 2.26 5.75
C LEU A 39 10.10 2.11 4.28
N GLU A 40 10.50 3.07 3.43
CA GLU A 40 10.27 2.98 1.98
C GLU A 40 10.95 1.73 1.40
N ALA A 41 12.19 1.44 1.79
CA ALA A 41 12.90 0.24 1.37
C ALA A 41 12.13 -1.05 1.73
N LEU A 42 11.67 -1.16 2.97
CA LEU A 42 10.85 -2.30 3.43
C LEU A 42 9.53 -2.41 2.66
N SER A 43 8.90 -1.28 2.35
CA SER A 43 7.65 -1.26 1.57
C SER A 43 7.80 -1.73 0.13
N LEU A 44 9.03 -1.82 -0.39
CA LEU A 44 9.31 -2.34 -1.74
C LEU A 44 9.19 -3.87 -1.83
N PHE A 45 9.11 -4.58 -0.72
CA PHE A 45 8.80 -6.02 -0.71
C PHE A 45 7.29 -6.29 -0.89
N THR A 46 6.63 -5.46 -1.69
CA THR A 46 5.23 -5.62 -2.14
C THR A 46 5.12 -5.24 -3.61
N PRO A 47 4.10 -5.68 -4.35
CA PRO A 47 3.78 -5.14 -5.66
C PRO A 47 3.55 -3.62 -5.63
N GLY A 48 3.77 -2.94 -6.76
CA GLY A 48 3.56 -1.50 -6.87
C GLY A 48 4.81 -0.68 -6.58
N LYS A 49 4.64 0.58 -6.17
CA LYS A 49 5.72 1.58 -6.05
C LYS A 49 6.19 1.84 -4.61
N GLY A 50 5.74 1.02 -3.65
CA GLY A 50 6.09 1.19 -2.24
C GLY A 50 5.41 2.37 -1.57
N LEU A 51 5.93 2.77 -0.42
CA LEU A 51 5.32 3.71 0.54
C LEU A 51 5.09 5.10 -0.07
N ARG A 52 6.07 5.67 -0.78
CA ARG A 52 5.98 7.02 -1.37
C ARG A 52 5.46 7.03 -2.82
N GLY A 53 5.25 5.90 -3.45
CA GLY A 53 4.80 5.83 -4.83
C GLY A 53 5.81 6.33 -5.87
N ALA A 54 7.09 6.44 -5.50
CA ALA A 54 8.16 6.94 -6.35
C ALA A 54 8.46 5.98 -7.51
N SER A 55 8.97 6.52 -8.62
CA SER A 55 9.45 5.72 -9.73
C SER A 55 10.81 5.09 -9.40
N ALA A 56 11.15 3.97 -10.04
CA ALA A 56 12.41 3.28 -9.78
C ALA A 56 13.66 4.17 -9.95
N PRO A 57 13.76 5.07 -10.98
CA PRO A 57 14.87 5.99 -11.09
C PRO A 57 14.98 7.01 -9.95
N GLU A 58 13.85 7.39 -9.33
CA GLU A 58 13.84 8.38 -8.23
C GLU A 58 14.34 7.81 -6.91
N MET A 59 14.34 6.49 -6.76
CA MET A 59 14.79 5.81 -5.55
C MET A 59 16.30 5.68 -5.44
N GLY A 60 17.03 5.77 -6.60
CA GLY A 60 18.48 5.71 -6.63
C GLY A 60 19.10 6.93 -5.94
N ARG A 61 20.19 6.69 -5.19
CA ARG A 61 20.98 7.75 -4.58
C ARG A 61 21.49 8.70 -5.66
N ARG A 62 21.49 10.00 -5.34
CA ARG A 62 22.04 11.05 -6.20
C ARG A 62 23.01 11.89 -5.42
N GLU A 63 24.13 12.23 -6.05
CA GLU A 63 25.01 13.27 -5.56
C GLU A 63 24.81 14.59 -6.34
N PRO A 64 25.24 15.72 -5.78
CA PRO A 64 25.14 16.99 -6.47
C PRO A 64 25.80 16.89 -7.85
N GLY A 65 25.07 17.25 -8.93
CA GLY A 65 25.52 17.18 -10.31
C GLY A 65 25.13 15.91 -11.09
N GLU A 66 24.58 14.87 -10.43
CA GLU A 66 24.08 13.70 -11.14
C GLU A 66 22.68 13.97 -11.72
N ALA A 67 22.50 13.70 -13.01
CA ALA A 67 21.22 13.93 -13.71
C ALA A 67 20.14 12.88 -13.35
N SER A 68 20.56 11.66 -12.99
CA SER A 68 19.64 10.55 -12.65
C SER A 68 20.11 9.83 -11.40
N GLY A 69 19.19 9.12 -10.71
CA GLY A 69 19.56 8.23 -9.62
C GLY A 69 20.43 7.06 -10.12
N ARG A 70 21.35 6.63 -9.27
CA ARG A 70 22.22 5.46 -9.49
C ARG A 70 21.42 4.17 -9.55
N ALA A 71 22.03 3.10 -10.04
CA ALA A 71 21.54 1.75 -9.80
C ALA A 71 21.50 1.50 -8.29
N TRP A 72 20.43 0.86 -7.80
CA TRP A 72 20.22 0.67 -6.38
C TRP A 72 19.68 -0.73 -6.07
N ALA A 73 19.91 -1.16 -4.86
CA ALA A 73 19.36 -2.41 -4.36
C ALA A 73 18.92 -2.29 -2.89
N VAL A 74 17.84 -3.00 -2.59
CA VAL A 74 17.36 -3.28 -1.24
C VAL A 74 17.28 -4.78 -1.09
N ALA A 75 17.87 -5.34 -0.03
CA ALA A 75 17.80 -6.75 0.27
C ALA A 75 17.38 -6.98 1.73
N ALA A 76 16.48 -7.93 1.95
CA ALA A 76 16.09 -8.40 3.28
C ALA A 76 16.39 -9.88 3.43
N VAL A 77 16.88 -10.27 4.60
CA VAL A 77 17.02 -11.66 5.01
C VAL A 77 15.86 -11.95 5.94
N LEU A 78 15.08 -12.97 5.61
CA LEU A 78 13.97 -13.46 6.41
C LEU A 78 14.38 -14.79 7.04
N ASN A 79 13.95 -15.00 8.29
CA ASN A 79 14.01 -16.31 8.94
C ASN A 79 12.58 -16.76 9.24
N HIS A 80 12.22 -17.97 8.80
CA HIS A 80 10.97 -18.63 9.09
C HIS A 80 11.28 -20.05 9.57
N ASP A 81 11.07 -20.30 10.86
CA ASP A 81 11.28 -21.59 11.51
C ASP A 81 12.68 -22.23 11.27
N GLY A 82 13.69 -21.37 11.12
CA GLY A 82 15.07 -21.79 10.86
C GLY A 82 15.50 -21.75 9.40
N ASP A 83 14.57 -21.64 8.48
CA ASP A 83 14.86 -21.48 7.06
C ASP A 83 15.10 -19.99 6.72
N GLU A 84 16.20 -19.73 6.04
CA GLU A 84 16.58 -18.40 5.59
C GLU A 84 16.16 -18.17 4.13
N THR A 85 15.46 -17.07 3.88
CA THR A 85 15.09 -16.63 2.54
C THR A 85 15.60 -15.21 2.30
N LYS A 86 16.18 -14.95 1.14
CA LYS A 86 16.69 -13.64 0.73
C LYS A 86 15.75 -13.00 -0.28
N LEU A 87 15.16 -11.86 0.11
CA LEU A 87 14.39 -11.04 -0.81
C LEU A 87 15.21 -9.86 -1.30
N GLY A 88 15.10 -9.56 -2.59
CA GLY A 88 15.79 -8.43 -3.21
C GLY A 88 14.86 -7.62 -4.12
N ALA A 89 15.03 -6.29 -4.12
CA ALA A 89 14.38 -5.39 -5.06
C ALA A 89 15.39 -4.31 -5.48
N GLY A 90 15.44 -3.96 -6.77
CA GLY A 90 16.39 -2.96 -7.23
C GLY A 90 16.38 -2.74 -8.73
N VAL A 91 17.31 -1.91 -9.21
CA VAL A 91 17.59 -1.71 -10.63
C VAL A 91 19.08 -1.92 -10.91
N GLN A 92 19.39 -2.60 -12.00
CA GLN A 92 20.79 -2.92 -12.36
C GLN A 92 21.51 -1.79 -13.06
N THR A 93 20.77 -0.88 -13.71
CA THR A 93 21.32 0.26 -14.43
C THR A 93 20.64 1.54 -13.99
N ALA A 94 21.41 2.62 -13.92
CA ALA A 94 20.89 3.95 -13.64
C ALA A 94 19.77 4.32 -14.62
N GLY A 95 18.69 4.93 -14.12
CA GLY A 95 17.54 5.33 -14.93
C GLY A 95 16.61 4.23 -15.40
N ALA A 96 16.84 2.96 -15.04
CA ALA A 96 15.93 1.87 -15.40
C ALA A 96 14.52 2.10 -14.84
N ALA A 97 13.51 2.07 -15.71
CA ALA A 97 12.12 2.38 -15.36
C ALA A 97 11.43 1.30 -14.51
N ARG A 98 11.96 0.07 -14.54
CA ARG A 98 11.36 -1.07 -13.83
C ARG A 98 12.37 -1.68 -12.87
N ARG A 99 11.92 -1.90 -11.62
CA ARG A 99 12.67 -2.67 -10.66
C ARG A 99 12.60 -4.17 -10.98
N ILE A 100 13.67 -4.87 -10.66
CA ILE A 100 13.77 -6.32 -10.67
C ILE A 100 13.57 -6.80 -9.23
N VAL A 101 12.82 -7.88 -9.08
CA VAL A 101 12.63 -8.58 -7.81
C VAL A 101 13.37 -9.91 -7.86
N ARG A 102 14.00 -10.29 -6.75
CA ARG A 102 14.69 -11.57 -6.60
C ARG A 102 14.28 -12.26 -5.30
N ILE A 103 14.18 -13.58 -5.36
CA ILE A 103 13.97 -14.46 -4.21
C ILE A 103 15.09 -15.50 -4.28
N ASP A 104 15.93 -15.56 -3.26
CA ASP A 104 17.12 -16.41 -3.17
C ASP A 104 18.06 -16.29 -4.40
N GLY A 105 18.19 -15.07 -4.92
CA GLY A 105 19.00 -14.76 -6.10
C GLY A 105 18.29 -14.93 -7.44
N GLU A 106 17.21 -15.67 -7.51
CA GLU A 106 16.41 -15.92 -8.70
C GLU A 106 15.46 -14.77 -9.01
N THR A 107 15.31 -14.38 -10.27
CA THR A 107 14.35 -13.35 -10.68
C THR A 107 12.91 -13.85 -10.51
N ALA A 108 12.09 -13.06 -9.84
CA ALA A 108 10.70 -13.40 -9.55
C ALA A 108 9.73 -12.29 -9.97
N GLN A 109 8.46 -12.66 -10.13
CA GLN A 109 7.37 -11.68 -10.30
C GLN A 109 7.13 -10.95 -8.98
N PRO A 110 6.85 -9.61 -9.00
CA PRO A 110 6.65 -8.83 -7.77
C PRO A 110 5.57 -9.38 -6.82
N GLY A 111 4.52 -10.02 -7.36
CA GLY A 111 3.47 -10.64 -6.55
C GLY A 111 3.97 -11.75 -5.64
N ARG A 112 5.02 -12.48 -6.04
CA ARG A 112 5.61 -13.57 -5.25
C ARG A 112 6.23 -13.10 -3.93
N LEU A 113 6.56 -11.83 -3.80
CA LEU A 113 7.04 -11.27 -2.52
C LEU A 113 6.01 -11.41 -1.39
N LEU A 114 4.71 -11.36 -1.73
CA LEU A 114 3.63 -11.48 -0.76
C LEU A 114 3.45 -12.91 -0.21
N ASP A 115 4.09 -13.89 -0.80
CA ASP A 115 4.18 -15.25 -0.25
C ASP A 115 5.12 -15.32 0.96
N TYR A 116 6.01 -14.35 1.12
CA TYR A 116 7.04 -14.29 2.17
C TYR A 116 6.83 -13.15 3.18
N LEU A 117 6.38 -11.99 2.69
CA LEU A 117 6.26 -10.78 3.50
C LEU A 117 5.09 -9.92 3.05
N ARG A 118 4.31 -9.40 4.02
CA ARG A 118 3.13 -8.55 3.75
C ARG A 118 3.26 -7.20 4.45
N PRO A 119 3.96 -6.23 3.85
CA PRO A 119 4.09 -4.90 4.42
C PRO A 119 2.75 -4.16 4.42
N VAL A 120 2.36 -3.66 5.59
CA VAL A 120 1.23 -2.74 5.76
C VAL A 120 1.76 -1.49 6.45
N TRP A 121 1.34 -0.30 6.02
CA TRP A 121 1.92 0.93 6.53
C TRP A 121 0.93 2.06 6.77
N ALA A 122 1.30 2.93 7.72
CA ALA A 122 0.71 4.24 7.93
C ALA A 122 1.78 5.34 7.72
N THR A 123 1.41 6.40 7.01
CA THR A 123 2.26 7.56 6.76
C THR A 123 1.52 8.85 7.11
N PRO A 124 2.22 9.98 7.36
CA PRO A 124 1.56 11.27 7.61
C PRO A 124 0.62 11.72 6.48
N GLU A 125 0.88 11.32 5.24
CA GLU A 125 0.01 11.61 4.09
C GLU A 125 -1.39 11.01 4.27
N GLN A 126 -1.52 9.92 5.04
CA GLN A 126 -2.79 9.24 5.29
C GLN A 126 -3.56 9.78 6.50
N ASP A 127 -2.96 10.67 7.28
CA ASP A 127 -3.58 11.25 8.48
C ASP A 127 -4.91 11.95 8.18
N ARG A 128 -5.12 12.39 6.94
CA ARG A 128 -6.34 13.04 6.44
C ARG A 128 -6.97 12.29 5.27
N LEU A 129 -6.77 10.98 5.20
CA LEU A 129 -7.20 10.11 4.09
C LEU A 129 -8.65 10.36 3.66
N PHE A 130 -9.56 10.48 4.62
CA PHE A 130 -10.98 10.63 4.33
C PHE A 130 -11.35 12.03 3.79
N SER A 131 -10.48 13.03 4.00
CA SER A 131 -10.62 14.37 3.41
C SER A 131 -9.89 14.52 2.07
N ASP A 132 -9.05 13.55 1.70
CA ASP A 132 -8.29 13.56 0.46
C ASP A 132 -9.16 13.21 -0.77
N ALA A 133 -8.52 13.19 -1.94
CA ALA A 133 -9.17 12.78 -3.17
C ALA A 133 -9.59 11.30 -3.10
N ARG A 134 -10.74 11.00 -3.70
CA ARG A 134 -11.27 9.63 -3.82
C ARG A 134 -10.23 8.61 -4.30
N ALA A 135 -9.40 8.98 -5.27
CA ALA A 135 -8.36 8.10 -5.80
C ALA A 135 -7.36 7.65 -4.74
N GLU A 136 -7.02 8.52 -3.77
CA GLU A 136 -6.11 8.17 -2.68
C GLU A 136 -6.79 7.22 -1.68
N ARG A 137 -8.07 7.41 -1.38
CA ARG A 137 -8.85 6.46 -0.55
C ARG A 137 -8.94 5.08 -1.21
N LEU A 138 -9.23 5.04 -2.51
CA LEU A 138 -9.30 3.78 -3.24
C LEU A 138 -7.93 3.07 -3.29
N LYS A 139 -6.87 3.81 -3.57
CA LYS A 139 -5.50 3.30 -3.58
C LYS A 139 -5.05 2.79 -2.19
N PHE A 140 -5.44 3.48 -1.12
CA PHE A 140 -5.22 3.01 0.25
C PHE A 140 -5.94 1.68 0.48
N PHE A 141 -7.21 1.58 0.11
CA PHE A 141 -7.99 0.36 0.28
C PHE A 141 -7.44 -0.79 -0.57
N ASP A 142 -7.15 -0.56 -1.86
CA ASP A 142 -6.53 -1.57 -2.73
C ASP A 142 -5.25 -2.15 -2.12
N ARG A 143 -4.46 -1.32 -1.45
CA ARG A 143 -3.25 -1.78 -0.75
C ARG A 143 -3.56 -2.73 0.40
N LEU A 144 -4.61 -2.47 1.17
CA LEU A 144 -5.06 -3.41 2.20
C LEU A 144 -5.58 -4.71 1.59
N VAL A 145 -6.25 -4.62 0.44
CA VAL A 145 -6.69 -5.81 -0.31
C VAL A 145 -5.50 -6.62 -0.82
N PHE A 146 -4.44 -5.97 -1.36
CA PHE A 146 -3.22 -6.68 -1.83
C PHE A 146 -2.57 -7.50 -0.72
N ALA A 147 -2.47 -6.94 0.48
CA ALA A 147 -1.87 -7.64 1.60
C ALA A 147 -2.63 -8.92 1.97
N ALA A 148 -3.91 -9.01 1.63
CA ALA A 148 -4.75 -10.18 1.88
C ALA A 148 -4.88 -11.11 0.66
N ASN A 149 -4.94 -10.53 -0.53
CA ASN A 149 -5.15 -11.22 -1.81
C ASN A 149 -4.12 -10.73 -2.84
N PRO A 150 -3.01 -11.45 -3.01
CA PRO A 150 -1.95 -11.07 -3.97
C PRO A 150 -2.44 -10.90 -5.41
N ASP A 151 -3.44 -11.67 -5.84
CA ASP A 151 -3.96 -11.62 -7.21
C ASP A 151 -4.67 -10.29 -7.53
N HIS A 152 -5.17 -9.60 -6.50
CA HIS A 152 -5.78 -8.29 -6.67
C HIS A 152 -4.83 -7.26 -7.30
N ALA A 153 -3.54 -7.31 -6.95
CA ALA A 153 -2.53 -6.42 -7.53
C ALA A 153 -2.39 -6.62 -9.05
N ALA A 154 -2.46 -7.87 -9.53
CA ALA A 154 -2.42 -8.19 -10.95
C ALA A 154 -3.69 -7.68 -11.66
N SER A 155 -4.86 -7.89 -11.07
CA SER A 155 -6.15 -7.42 -11.60
C SER A 155 -6.20 -5.91 -11.74
N VAL A 156 -5.83 -5.16 -10.69
CA VAL A 156 -5.78 -3.68 -10.72
C VAL A 156 -4.77 -3.17 -11.75
N SER A 157 -3.55 -3.75 -11.78
CA SER A 157 -2.52 -3.37 -12.75
C SER A 157 -2.94 -3.65 -14.20
N GLY A 158 -3.58 -4.80 -14.45
CA GLY A 158 -4.14 -5.16 -15.75
C GLY A 158 -5.25 -4.21 -16.20
N TYR A 159 -6.16 -3.89 -15.28
CA TYR A 159 -7.22 -2.92 -15.50
C TYR A 159 -6.66 -1.53 -15.84
N GLU A 160 -5.74 -1.01 -15.04
CA GLU A 160 -5.13 0.30 -15.30
C GLU A 160 -4.37 0.38 -16.62
N LYS A 161 -3.67 -0.71 -17.01
CA LYS A 161 -2.97 -0.78 -18.29
C LYS A 161 -3.97 -0.70 -19.45
N ALA A 162 -5.01 -1.52 -19.43
CA ALA A 162 -6.04 -1.52 -20.47
C ALA A 162 -6.79 -0.18 -20.53
N LEU A 163 -7.03 0.46 -19.36
CA LEU A 163 -7.68 1.76 -19.28
C LEU A 163 -6.86 2.87 -19.95
N ARG A 164 -5.55 2.90 -19.71
CA ARG A 164 -4.64 3.86 -20.36
C ARG A 164 -4.57 3.65 -21.87
N GLU A 165 -4.51 2.38 -22.31
CA GLU A 165 -4.48 2.05 -23.74
C GLU A 165 -5.78 2.44 -24.44
N ARG A 166 -6.93 2.12 -23.83
CA ARG A 166 -8.25 2.54 -24.34
C ARG A 166 -8.36 4.06 -24.44
N LEU A 167 -7.97 4.80 -23.40
CA LEU A 167 -8.04 6.26 -23.40
C LEU A 167 -7.18 6.86 -24.51
N ARG A 168 -5.96 6.35 -24.71
CA ARG A 168 -5.09 6.78 -25.81
C ARG A 168 -5.76 6.59 -27.18
N LEU A 169 -6.36 5.43 -27.42
CA LEU A 169 -7.07 5.19 -28.69
C LEU A 169 -8.26 6.14 -28.90
N LEU A 170 -9.01 6.44 -27.83
CA LEU A 170 -10.15 7.36 -27.92
C LEU A 170 -9.69 8.80 -28.17
N THR A 171 -8.58 9.26 -27.57
CA THR A 171 -8.04 10.61 -27.79
C THR A 171 -7.39 10.73 -29.16
N ASP A 172 -6.62 9.74 -29.61
CA ASP A 172 -6.07 9.68 -30.96
C ASP A 172 -7.19 9.73 -32.02
N GLY A 173 -8.33 9.05 -31.76
CA GLY A 173 -9.51 9.08 -32.61
C GLY A 173 -10.15 10.46 -32.69
N ALA A 174 -10.22 11.20 -31.62
CA ALA A 174 -10.71 12.57 -31.56
C ALA A 174 -9.82 13.55 -32.35
N GLU A 175 -8.52 13.23 -32.50
CA GLU A 175 -7.53 14.01 -33.27
C GLU A 175 -7.47 13.60 -34.75
N GLY A 176 -8.45 12.85 -35.25
CA GLY A 176 -8.55 12.46 -36.67
C GLY A 176 -7.83 11.16 -37.05
N ARG A 177 -7.40 10.37 -36.06
CA ARG A 177 -6.87 9.02 -36.24
C ARG A 177 -7.84 7.99 -35.64
N PRO A 178 -8.96 7.65 -36.34
CA PRO A 178 -10.02 6.83 -35.76
C PRO A 178 -9.47 5.49 -35.26
N ALA A 179 -9.80 5.17 -34.02
CA ALA A 179 -9.46 3.89 -33.43
C ALA A 179 -10.23 2.75 -34.09
N ASP A 180 -9.61 1.62 -34.28
CA ASP A 180 -10.30 0.39 -34.70
C ASP A 180 -11.34 -0.01 -33.65
N PRO A 181 -12.63 -0.08 -33.97
CA PRO A 181 -13.67 -0.49 -33.04
C PRO A 181 -13.44 -1.87 -32.43
N LEU A 182 -12.88 -2.83 -33.19
CA LEU A 182 -12.59 -4.16 -32.68
C LEU A 182 -11.49 -4.14 -31.60
N TRP A 183 -10.52 -3.23 -31.72
CA TRP A 183 -9.50 -3.07 -30.70
C TRP A 183 -10.08 -2.45 -29.42
N LEU A 184 -10.95 -1.47 -29.53
CA LEU A 184 -11.68 -0.92 -28.38
C LEU A 184 -12.54 -1.99 -27.70
N ASP A 185 -13.27 -2.80 -28.46
CA ASP A 185 -14.07 -3.90 -27.93
C ASP A 185 -13.19 -4.92 -27.15
N ALA A 186 -12.05 -5.31 -27.71
CA ALA A 186 -11.11 -6.21 -27.05
C ALA A 186 -10.53 -5.64 -25.75
N LEU A 187 -10.24 -4.34 -25.72
CA LEU A 187 -9.79 -3.66 -24.49
C LEU A 187 -10.90 -3.58 -23.44
N GLU A 188 -12.13 -3.35 -23.85
CA GLU A 188 -13.28 -3.25 -22.96
C GLU A 188 -13.68 -4.62 -22.38
N ILE A 189 -13.46 -5.72 -23.10
CA ILE A 189 -13.56 -7.07 -22.55
C ILE A 189 -12.53 -7.25 -21.43
N ARG A 190 -11.26 -6.91 -21.66
CA ARG A 190 -10.21 -7.01 -20.62
C ARG A 190 -10.50 -6.10 -19.43
N LEU A 191 -11.04 -4.92 -19.67
CA LEU A 191 -11.48 -4.00 -18.60
C LEU A 191 -12.63 -4.60 -17.79
N GLY A 192 -13.56 -5.29 -18.44
CA GLY A 192 -14.65 -6.01 -17.81
C GLY A 192 -14.12 -7.10 -16.86
N GLU A 193 -13.29 -8.00 -17.38
CA GLU A 193 -12.73 -9.12 -16.63
C GLU A 193 -11.87 -8.66 -15.43
N ALA A 194 -10.88 -7.80 -15.70
CA ALA A 194 -10.00 -7.30 -14.65
C ALA A 194 -10.73 -6.41 -13.63
N GLY A 195 -11.71 -5.63 -14.09
CA GLY A 195 -12.54 -4.78 -13.26
C GLY A 195 -13.49 -5.57 -12.36
N ALA A 196 -14.09 -6.64 -12.87
CA ALA A 196 -14.93 -7.55 -12.09
C ALA A 196 -14.12 -8.25 -10.99
N ALA A 197 -12.93 -8.78 -11.33
CA ALA A 197 -12.04 -9.37 -10.34
C ALA A 197 -11.65 -8.37 -9.24
N ALA A 198 -11.35 -7.12 -9.61
CA ALA A 198 -11.02 -6.07 -8.63
C ALA A 198 -12.22 -5.72 -7.75
N ALA A 199 -13.42 -5.57 -8.31
CA ALA A 199 -14.63 -5.22 -7.57
C ALA A 199 -15.02 -6.33 -6.58
N LEU A 200 -14.97 -7.60 -6.99
CA LEU A 200 -15.23 -8.77 -6.13
C LEU A 200 -14.24 -8.85 -4.97
N ALA A 201 -12.94 -8.67 -5.25
CA ALA A 201 -11.91 -8.69 -4.22
C ALA A 201 -12.11 -7.55 -3.20
N ARG A 202 -12.47 -6.34 -3.66
CA ARG A 202 -12.79 -5.19 -2.79
C ARG A 202 -14.02 -5.45 -1.92
N ALA A 203 -15.11 -5.99 -2.50
CA ALA A 203 -16.33 -6.29 -1.75
C ALA A 203 -16.07 -7.34 -0.65
N ALA A 204 -15.37 -8.43 -0.97
CA ALA A 204 -14.98 -9.44 0.00
C ALA A 204 -14.05 -8.88 1.09
N ALA A 205 -13.08 -8.04 0.71
CA ALA A 205 -12.16 -7.42 1.65
C ALA A 205 -12.86 -6.42 2.57
N LEU A 206 -13.84 -5.66 2.07
CA LEU A 206 -14.64 -4.74 2.89
C LEU A 206 -15.37 -5.48 4.00
N THR A 207 -16.06 -6.57 3.66
CA THR A 207 -16.80 -7.40 4.63
C THR A 207 -15.87 -7.97 5.69
N THR A 208 -14.73 -8.52 5.29
CA THR A 208 -13.78 -9.11 6.24
C THR A 208 -13.06 -8.07 7.10
N LEU A 209 -12.74 -6.90 6.54
CA LEU A 209 -12.16 -5.79 7.28
C LEU A 209 -13.16 -5.19 8.28
N GLN A 210 -14.43 -5.04 7.88
CA GLN A 210 -15.48 -4.58 8.78
C GLN A 210 -15.65 -5.52 9.98
N SER A 211 -15.70 -6.83 9.73
CA SER A 211 -15.75 -7.83 10.82
C SER A 211 -14.54 -7.74 11.75
N ALA A 212 -13.35 -7.48 11.21
CA ALA A 212 -12.16 -7.30 12.02
C ALA A 212 -12.18 -6.00 12.84
N ILE A 213 -12.76 -4.92 12.32
CA ILE A 213 -12.99 -3.67 13.06
C ILE A 213 -13.99 -3.92 14.21
N ASP A 214 -15.08 -4.60 13.92
CA ASP A 214 -16.14 -4.88 14.91
C ASP A 214 -15.63 -5.73 16.08
N ALA A 215 -14.74 -6.67 15.80
CA ALA A 215 -14.08 -7.50 16.83
C ALA A 215 -13.14 -6.72 17.76
N ARG A 216 -12.87 -5.44 17.47
CA ARG A 216 -11.93 -4.57 18.19
C ARG A 216 -12.64 -3.46 18.98
N GLY A 217 -13.91 -3.63 19.30
CA GLY A 217 -14.73 -2.61 19.96
C GLY A 217 -14.26 -2.20 21.36
N ASP A 218 -13.43 -3.00 22.01
CA ASP A 218 -12.82 -2.75 23.31
C ASP A 218 -11.52 -1.91 23.25
N ARG A 219 -11.00 -1.63 22.05
CA ARG A 219 -9.77 -0.88 21.86
C ARG A 219 -10.03 0.63 21.90
N PRO A 220 -9.07 1.46 22.36
CA PRO A 220 -9.24 2.91 22.44
C PRO A 220 -9.11 3.64 21.09
N PHE A 221 -9.42 2.96 20.02
CA PHE A 221 -9.46 3.50 18.66
C PHE A 221 -10.91 3.66 18.20
N PRO A 222 -11.24 4.77 17.50
CA PRO A 222 -12.59 4.98 17.02
C PRO A 222 -12.99 3.91 16.01
N GLN A 223 -14.25 3.50 16.07
CA GLN A 223 -14.83 2.52 15.15
C GLN A 223 -15.37 3.22 13.91
N ALA A 224 -15.24 2.57 12.75
CA ALA A 224 -15.80 3.03 11.50
C ALA A 224 -16.76 2.00 10.91
N ASP A 225 -17.86 2.49 10.32
CA ASP A 225 -18.68 1.70 9.40
C ASP A 225 -18.18 2.02 7.98
N LEU A 226 -17.64 1.02 7.31
CA LEU A 226 -17.04 1.17 5.98
C LEU A 226 -18.08 0.94 4.88
N GLY A 227 -17.93 1.67 3.78
CA GLY A 227 -18.72 1.48 2.57
C GLY A 227 -17.87 1.58 1.31
N LEU A 228 -18.33 0.95 0.25
CA LEU A 228 -17.81 1.13 -1.09
C LEU A 228 -18.89 1.71 -1.98
N THR A 229 -18.55 2.76 -2.72
CA THR A 229 -19.41 3.30 -3.78
C THR A 229 -18.85 2.93 -5.14
N GLY A 230 -19.72 2.72 -6.11
CA GLY A 230 -19.36 2.32 -7.48
C GLY A 230 -20.31 1.21 -7.94
N GLU A 231 -20.71 1.28 -9.21
CA GLU A 231 -21.68 0.30 -9.76
C GLU A 231 -21.15 -1.13 -9.70
N ALA A 232 -19.88 -1.31 -10.03
CA ALA A 232 -19.24 -2.63 -10.03
C ALA A 232 -19.15 -3.22 -8.62
N GLU A 233 -18.77 -2.41 -7.62
CA GLU A 233 -18.66 -2.83 -6.22
C GLU A 233 -20.04 -3.08 -5.58
N ILE A 234 -21.05 -2.30 -5.91
CA ILE A 234 -22.43 -2.52 -5.47
C ILE A 234 -22.97 -3.83 -6.06
N LEU A 235 -22.69 -4.08 -7.34
CA LEU A 235 -23.08 -5.34 -7.99
C LEU A 235 -22.33 -6.53 -7.39
N ALA A 236 -21.03 -6.39 -7.13
CA ALA A 236 -20.21 -7.40 -6.49
C ALA A 236 -20.65 -7.73 -5.05
N ALA A 237 -21.16 -6.74 -4.31
CA ALA A 237 -21.71 -6.94 -2.97
C ALA A 237 -23.07 -7.66 -2.97
N SER A 238 -23.87 -7.51 -4.03
CA SER A 238 -25.20 -8.11 -4.16
C SER A 238 -25.22 -9.43 -4.94
N SER A 239 -24.24 -9.64 -5.82
CA SER A 239 -24.13 -10.83 -6.68
C SER A 239 -22.66 -11.16 -6.87
N ALA A 240 -22.27 -12.39 -6.57
CA ALA A 240 -20.91 -12.88 -6.78
C ALA A 240 -20.68 -13.43 -8.21
N ASP A 241 -21.50 -13.06 -9.18
CA ASP A 241 -21.37 -13.49 -10.58
C ASP A 241 -20.34 -12.61 -11.33
N PRO A 242 -19.11 -13.12 -11.57
CA PRO A 242 -18.06 -12.36 -12.25
C PRO A 242 -18.44 -11.96 -13.67
N ASP A 243 -19.17 -12.83 -14.39
CA ASP A 243 -19.53 -12.59 -15.79
C ASP A 243 -20.55 -11.46 -15.92
N ALA A 244 -21.52 -11.41 -15.01
CA ALA A 244 -22.50 -10.30 -14.96
C ALA A 244 -21.82 -8.97 -14.65
N ILE A 245 -20.87 -8.93 -13.72
CA ILE A 245 -20.10 -7.74 -13.36
C ILE A 245 -19.22 -7.32 -14.54
N ALA A 246 -18.51 -8.26 -15.17
CA ALA A 246 -17.66 -7.99 -16.33
C ALA A 246 -18.46 -7.42 -17.50
N ALA A 247 -19.65 -8.00 -17.78
CA ALA A 247 -20.56 -7.51 -18.81
C ALA A 247 -21.03 -6.08 -18.52
N SER A 248 -21.44 -5.79 -17.27
CA SER A 248 -21.85 -4.46 -16.85
C SER A 248 -20.76 -3.41 -17.07
N ILE A 249 -19.51 -3.73 -16.67
CA ILE A 249 -18.34 -2.86 -16.86
C ILE A 249 -18.08 -2.63 -18.35
N ARG A 250 -17.99 -3.70 -19.14
CA ARG A 250 -17.77 -3.62 -20.60
C ARG A 250 -18.80 -2.74 -21.28
N ASP A 251 -20.07 -2.99 -21.02
CA ASP A 251 -21.18 -2.25 -21.65
C ASP A 251 -21.21 -0.79 -21.22
N GLY A 252 -20.88 -0.48 -19.95
CA GLY A 252 -20.72 0.88 -19.46
C GLY A 252 -19.56 1.61 -20.12
N MET A 253 -18.43 0.94 -20.32
CA MET A 253 -17.28 1.47 -21.06
C MET A 253 -17.63 1.76 -22.51
N ALA A 254 -18.31 0.83 -23.20
CA ALA A 254 -18.73 1.03 -24.59
C ALA A 254 -19.67 2.24 -24.75
N ARG A 255 -20.65 2.39 -23.85
CA ARG A 255 -21.56 3.55 -23.84
C ARG A 255 -20.85 4.87 -23.54
N SER A 256 -19.73 4.85 -22.82
CA SER A 256 -19.01 6.07 -22.41
C SER A 256 -17.97 6.57 -23.43
N ARG A 257 -17.67 5.86 -24.52
CA ARG A 257 -16.58 6.16 -25.46
C ARG A 257 -16.55 7.64 -25.90
N ALA A 258 -17.66 8.17 -26.37
CA ALA A 258 -17.73 9.56 -26.87
C ALA A 258 -17.48 10.58 -25.75
N ARG A 259 -18.05 10.34 -24.57
CA ARG A 259 -17.85 11.23 -23.40
C ARG A 259 -16.42 11.15 -22.87
N ASP A 260 -15.82 9.97 -22.84
CA ASP A 260 -14.46 9.76 -22.39
C ASP A 260 -13.46 10.43 -23.35
N ALA A 261 -13.67 10.29 -24.67
CA ALA A 261 -12.88 11.00 -25.69
C ALA A 261 -12.93 12.52 -25.50
N ALA A 262 -14.14 13.08 -25.37
CA ALA A 262 -14.32 14.51 -25.16
C ALA A 262 -13.74 15.03 -23.85
N ALA A 263 -13.78 14.22 -22.79
CA ALA A 263 -13.27 14.59 -21.47
C ALA A 263 -11.75 14.34 -21.32
N GLY A 264 -11.10 13.62 -22.24
CA GLY A 264 -9.72 13.20 -22.13
C GLY A 264 -9.45 12.29 -20.92
N ARG A 265 -10.48 11.64 -20.39
CA ARG A 265 -10.40 10.74 -19.23
C ARG A 265 -11.56 9.77 -19.18
N SER A 266 -11.37 8.58 -18.62
CA SER A 266 -12.45 7.62 -18.42
C SER A 266 -13.35 8.04 -17.25
N LEU A 267 -14.65 8.13 -17.51
CA LEU A 267 -15.68 8.62 -16.58
C LEU A 267 -16.46 7.50 -15.90
N PHE A 268 -16.31 6.26 -16.37
CA PHE A 268 -17.03 5.08 -15.89
C PHE A 268 -16.04 3.97 -15.52
N GLY A 269 -16.38 3.15 -14.52
CA GLY A 269 -15.70 1.92 -14.16
C GLY A 269 -15.10 1.90 -12.74
N PRO A 270 -14.53 0.75 -12.29
CA PRO A 270 -14.05 0.50 -10.93
C PRO A 270 -12.96 1.46 -10.42
N HIS A 271 -12.21 2.13 -11.31
CA HIS A 271 -11.27 3.20 -10.92
C HIS A 271 -11.97 4.47 -10.41
N ARG A 272 -13.29 4.53 -10.54
CA ARG A 272 -14.14 5.62 -10.06
C ARG A 272 -14.80 5.33 -8.72
N SER A 273 -14.62 4.14 -8.19
CA SER A 273 -15.14 3.72 -6.89
C SER A 273 -14.49 4.48 -5.75
N ASP A 274 -15.13 4.48 -4.59
CA ASP A 274 -14.67 5.21 -3.42
C ASP A 274 -14.85 4.38 -2.15
N LEU A 275 -13.86 4.43 -1.27
CA LEU A 275 -13.97 3.94 0.10
C LEU A 275 -14.56 5.05 0.97
N THR A 276 -15.70 4.80 1.57
CA THR A 276 -16.32 5.69 2.54
C THR A 276 -16.22 5.14 3.96
N ALA A 277 -16.21 6.00 4.95
CA ALA A 277 -16.24 5.62 6.35
C ALA A 277 -17.15 6.57 7.14
N LEU A 278 -18.03 5.99 7.95
CA LEU A 278 -18.82 6.70 8.96
C LEU A 278 -18.15 6.48 10.32
N HIS A 279 -17.84 7.56 11.03
CA HIS A 279 -17.38 7.48 12.41
C HIS A 279 -18.53 7.02 13.29
N ARG A 280 -18.48 5.79 13.78
CA ARG A 280 -19.63 5.11 14.43
C ARG A 280 -20.15 5.88 15.66
N GLU A 281 -19.27 6.24 16.59
CA GLU A 281 -19.66 6.92 17.84
C GLU A 281 -20.28 8.31 17.60
N LYS A 282 -19.85 9.00 16.53
CA LYS A 282 -20.29 10.35 16.19
C LYS A 282 -21.39 10.38 15.15
N ASN A 283 -21.69 9.25 14.54
CA ASN A 283 -22.66 9.07 13.46
C ASN A 283 -22.53 10.14 12.36
N ARG A 284 -21.29 10.36 11.91
CA ARG A 284 -20.98 11.35 10.84
C ARG A 284 -19.86 10.85 9.93
N PRO A 285 -19.76 11.35 8.68
CA PRO A 285 -18.68 10.99 7.77
C PRO A 285 -17.31 11.23 8.40
N ALA A 286 -16.38 10.28 8.22
CA ALA A 286 -15.02 10.39 8.74
C ALA A 286 -14.29 11.63 8.22
N ALA A 287 -14.63 12.11 7.02
CA ALA A 287 -14.09 13.33 6.42
C ALA A 287 -14.36 14.61 7.24
N GLU A 288 -15.42 14.61 8.07
CA GLU A 288 -15.78 15.73 8.95
C GLU A 288 -15.03 15.68 10.28
N GLY A 289 -14.29 14.62 10.55
CA GLY A 289 -13.47 14.47 11.73
C GLY A 289 -12.24 15.38 11.72
N SER A 290 -11.74 15.73 12.90
CA SER A 290 -10.42 16.36 13.04
C SER A 290 -9.32 15.47 12.47
N SER A 291 -8.15 16.04 12.16
CA SER A 291 -7.01 15.25 11.65
C SER A 291 -6.60 14.12 12.61
N GLY A 292 -6.65 14.37 13.93
CA GLY A 292 -6.36 13.34 14.93
C GLY A 292 -7.39 12.21 14.95
N GLU A 293 -8.67 12.50 14.74
CA GLU A 293 -9.73 11.49 14.61
C GLU A 293 -9.58 10.66 13.34
N GLN A 294 -9.33 11.30 12.20
CA GLN A 294 -9.09 10.61 10.94
C GLN A 294 -7.87 9.69 11.03
N LYS A 295 -6.77 10.17 11.60
CA LYS A 295 -5.58 9.37 11.86
C LYS A 295 -5.86 8.15 12.73
N ALA A 296 -6.60 8.33 13.83
CA ALA A 296 -6.95 7.24 14.72
C ALA A 296 -7.84 6.19 14.01
N LEU A 297 -8.79 6.63 13.15
CA LEU A 297 -9.57 5.74 12.29
C LEU A 297 -8.69 4.96 11.31
N VAL A 298 -7.79 5.63 10.60
CA VAL A 298 -6.86 5.00 9.64
C VAL A 298 -5.98 3.96 10.35
N LEU A 299 -5.46 4.29 11.53
CA LEU A 299 -4.69 3.33 12.34
C LEU A 299 -5.54 2.12 12.75
N ASN A 300 -6.79 2.32 13.15
CA ASN A 300 -7.68 1.21 13.48
C ASN A 300 -7.93 0.28 12.28
N LEU A 301 -8.10 0.84 11.08
CA LEU A 301 -8.22 0.06 9.85
C LEU A 301 -6.96 -0.78 9.58
N ILE A 302 -5.79 -0.18 9.74
CA ILE A 302 -4.50 -0.84 9.54
C ILE A 302 -4.29 -1.96 10.56
N LEU A 303 -4.56 -1.69 11.85
CA LEU A 303 -4.42 -2.69 12.91
C LEU A 303 -5.44 -3.83 12.76
N ALA A 304 -6.68 -3.53 12.37
CA ALA A 304 -7.69 -4.54 12.06
C ALA A 304 -7.26 -5.44 10.89
N GLN A 305 -6.70 -4.84 9.84
CA GLN A 305 -6.16 -5.58 8.71
C GLN A 305 -4.99 -6.49 9.13
N ILE A 306 -4.07 -5.99 9.93
CA ILE A 306 -2.92 -6.78 10.40
C ILE A 306 -3.37 -7.91 11.31
N ALA A 307 -4.28 -7.64 12.27
CA ALA A 307 -4.83 -8.67 13.14
C ALA A 307 -5.47 -9.82 12.33
N ARG A 308 -6.16 -9.48 11.23
CA ARG A 308 -6.73 -10.45 10.30
C ARG A 308 -5.68 -11.25 9.53
N LEU A 309 -4.54 -10.63 9.20
CA LEU A 309 -3.44 -11.29 8.49
C LEU A 309 -2.54 -12.12 9.42
N SER A 310 -2.57 -11.87 10.72
CA SER A 310 -1.81 -12.65 11.70
C SER A 310 -2.27 -14.11 11.68
N GLY A 311 -1.31 -15.03 11.70
CA GLY A 311 -1.58 -16.48 11.58
C GLY A 311 -1.65 -17.00 10.14
N GLN A 312 -1.49 -16.15 9.12
CA GLN A 312 -1.29 -16.60 7.73
C GLN A 312 0.17 -16.98 7.48
N VAL A 313 0.43 -17.74 6.41
CA VAL A 313 1.76 -18.26 6.07
C VAL A 313 2.80 -17.15 5.91
N ALA A 314 2.44 -16.05 5.26
CA ALA A 314 3.33 -14.91 5.11
C ALA A 314 3.13 -13.92 6.26
N ALA A 315 4.20 -13.60 6.98
CA ALA A 315 4.16 -12.70 8.13
C ALA A 315 3.83 -11.25 7.70
N PRO A 316 2.78 -10.63 8.29
CA PRO A 316 2.58 -9.21 8.13
C PRO A 316 3.69 -8.44 8.88
N ILE A 317 4.16 -7.34 8.28
CA ILE A 317 4.99 -6.35 8.96
C ILE A 317 4.30 -5.00 8.98
N LEU A 318 4.45 -4.27 10.07
CA LEU A 318 3.87 -2.96 10.27
C LEU A 318 4.93 -1.87 10.10
N LEU A 319 4.67 -0.91 9.21
CA LEU A 319 5.56 0.22 9.01
C LEU A 319 4.81 1.50 9.43
N LEU A 320 5.30 2.21 10.44
CA LEU A 320 4.67 3.40 11.00
C LEU A 320 5.61 4.60 10.85
N ASP A 321 5.32 5.46 9.87
CA ASP A 321 6.08 6.68 9.65
C ASP A 321 5.48 7.82 10.49
N GLU A 322 6.21 8.23 11.53
CA GLU A 322 5.82 9.29 12.49
C GLU A 322 4.44 9.09 13.17
N ALA A 323 3.82 7.92 13.01
CA ALA A 323 2.48 7.66 13.50
C ALA A 323 2.32 7.83 15.02
N PRO A 324 3.26 7.39 15.89
CA PRO A 324 3.11 7.56 17.34
C PRO A 324 3.20 9.01 17.82
N ALA A 325 3.86 9.89 17.06
CA ALA A 325 4.13 11.28 17.48
C ALA A 325 2.85 12.12 17.70
N HIS A 326 1.78 11.81 16.98
CA HIS A 326 0.54 12.59 17.00
C HIS A 326 -0.61 11.88 17.74
N LEU A 327 -0.33 10.74 18.37
CA LEU A 327 -1.30 10.05 19.22
C LEU A 327 -1.23 10.59 20.67
N ASP A 328 -2.38 10.66 21.32
CA ASP A 328 -2.42 10.83 22.77
C ASP A 328 -1.76 9.66 23.50
N THR A 329 -1.45 9.83 24.77
CA THR A 329 -0.72 8.86 25.56
C THR A 329 -1.45 7.50 25.64
N ALA A 330 -2.79 7.51 25.76
CA ALA A 330 -3.56 6.28 25.89
C ALA A 330 -3.56 5.47 24.58
N ARG A 331 -3.79 6.12 23.43
CA ARG A 331 -3.77 5.47 22.13
C ARG A 331 -2.38 4.99 21.74
N ARG A 332 -1.34 5.75 22.11
CA ARG A 332 0.05 5.35 21.86
C ARG A 332 0.42 4.10 22.65
N ALA A 333 0.07 4.04 23.94
CA ALA A 333 0.26 2.85 24.76
C ALA A 333 -0.48 1.65 24.17
N ALA A 334 -1.76 1.80 23.82
CA ALA A 334 -2.55 0.74 23.22
C ALA A 334 -1.99 0.26 21.88
N LEU A 335 -1.42 1.15 21.05
CA LEU A 335 -0.74 0.77 19.82
C LEU A 335 0.45 -0.15 20.10
N PHE A 336 1.28 0.20 21.08
CA PHE A 336 2.46 -0.59 21.44
C PHE A 336 2.09 -1.94 22.04
N ASP A 337 1.12 -1.95 22.95
CA ASP A 337 0.60 -3.19 23.55
C ASP A 337 0.02 -4.13 22.51
N GLU A 338 -0.63 -3.60 21.49
CA GLU A 338 -1.20 -4.39 20.42
C GLU A 338 -0.14 -4.97 19.47
N ILE A 339 0.88 -4.19 19.12
CA ILE A 339 2.03 -4.68 18.34
C ILE A 339 2.67 -5.87 19.04
N GLU A 340 2.83 -5.78 20.34
CA GLU A 340 3.41 -6.86 21.17
C GLU A 340 2.46 -8.06 21.27
N ALA A 341 1.19 -7.83 21.57
CA ALA A 341 0.18 -8.89 21.73
C ALA A 341 -0.02 -9.72 20.44
N LEU A 342 0.11 -9.07 19.27
CA LEU A 342 0.02 -9.74 17.97
C LEU A 342 1.35 -10.39 17.52
N GLY A 343 2.44 -10.22 18.29
CA GLY A 343 3.76 -10.72 17.93
C GLY A 343 4.29 -10.13 16.62
N LEU A 344 3.89 -8.90 16.29
CA LEU A 344 4.20 -8.26 15.00
C LEU A 344 5.65 -7.79 14.94
N GLN A 345 6.26 -7.96 13.77
CA GLN A 345 7.44 -7.19 13.45
C GLN A 345 7.00 -5.80 12.95
N ALA A 346 7.36 -4.76 13.73
CA ALA A 346 6.97 -3.39 13.47
C ALA A 346 8.18 -2.46 13.39
N PHE A 347 8.22 -1.62 12.37
CA PHE A 347 9.23 -0.58 12.19
C PHE A 347 8.56 0.78 12.35
N MET A 348 9.01 1.55 13.32
CA MET A 348 8.43 2.83 13.69
C MET A 348 9.47 3.93 13.60
N THR A 349 9.08 5.10 13.09
CA THR A 349 9.97 6.27 13.03
C THR A 349 9.49 7.37 13.98
N GLY A 350 10.45 8.13 14.50
CA GLY A 350 10.22 9.32 15.30
C GLY A 350 11.44 10.23 15.35
N THR A 351 11.23 11.49 15.73
CA THR A 351 12.35 12.44 15.90
C THR A 351 13.12 12.19 17.19
N GLU A 352 12.43 11.75 18.24
CA GLU A 352 12.96 11.56 19.59
C GLU A 352 12.67 10.15 20.09
N ALA A 353 13.63 9.56 20.80
CA ALA A 353 13.49 8.23 21.40
C ALA A 353 12.46 8.22 22.54
N ASP A 354 12.26 9.33 23.21
CA ASP A 354 11.36 9.46 24.40
C ASP A 354 9.89 9.18 24.03
N LEU A 355 9.48 9.43 22.79
CA LEU A 355 8.15 9.05 22.30
C LEU A 355 7.87 7.55 22.42
N PHE A 356 8.93 6.75 22.43
CA PHE A 356 8.90 5.29 22.48
C PHE A 356 9.37 4.75 23.84
N ALA A 357 9.45 5.59 24.88
CA ALA A 357 9.89 5.18 26.22
C ALA A 357 9.18 3.90 26.74
N PRO A 358 7.86 3.69 26.49
CA PRO A 358 7.20 2.43 26.89
C PRO A 358 7.77 1.18 26.25
N LEU A 359 8.50 1.30 25.13
CA LEU A 359 9.13 0.17 24.43
C LEU A 359 10.59 -0.07 24.84
N GLN A 360 11.14 0.71 25.78
CA GLN A 360 12.49 0.47 26.28
C GLN A 360 12.63 -0.94 26.87
N GLY A 361 13.68 -1.64 26.46
CA GLY A 361 13.91 -3.06 26.82
C GLY A 361 13.03 -4.08 26.08
N ARG A 362 12.06 -3.64 25.25
CA ARG A 362 11.18 -4.50 24.45
C ARG A 362 11.33 -4.28 22.94
N ALA A 363 12.03 -3.24 22.52
CA ALA A 363 12.29 -2.90 21.14
C ALA A 363 13.77 -2.66 20.87
N GLN A 364 14.18 -2.82 19.63
CA GLN A 364 15.49 -2.38 19.15
C GLN A 364 15.43 -0.91 18.82
N PHE A 365 16.23 -0.08 19.49
CA PHE A 365 16.38 1.34 19.19
C PHE A 365 17.59 1.54 18.28
N VAL A 366 17.38 2.23 17.17
CA VAL A 366 18.38 2.52 16.15
C VAL A 366 18.40 4.01 15.90
N GLN A 367 19.53 4.64 16.21
CA GLN A 367 19.75 6.02 15.85
C GLN A 367 20.08 6.11 14.34
N VAL A 368 19.38 6.98 13.63
CA VAL A 368 19.62 7.23 12.22
C VAL A 368 20.20 8.63 12.05
N ALA A 369 21.40 8.74 11.47
CA ALA A 369 22.06 10.00 11.17
C ALA A 369 22.80 9.90 9.84
N ASP A 370 22.58 10.85 8.94
CA ASP A 370 23.26 10.99 7.66
C ASP A 370 23.36 9.68 6.85
N GLY A 371 22.26 8.90 6.79
CA GLY A 371 22.22 7.63 6.06
C GLY A 371 23.07 6.52 6.70
N ARG A 372 23.27 6.56 8.00
CA ARG A 372 23.97 5.54 8.80
C ARG A 372 23.15 5.16 10.01
N PHE A 373 23.43 3.96 10.52
CA PHE A 373 22.85 3.41 11.75
C PHE A 373 23.89 3.49 12.87
N GLY A 374 23.48 3.99 14.04
CA GLY A 374 24.25 4.04 15.29
C GLY A 374 23.62 3.20 16.39
#